data_b48a42bdf508c7d3b7c5ba52cbfb4d63
#
_entry.id   b48a42bdf508c7d3b7c5ba52cbfb4d63
#
_cell.length_a   1.000
_cell.length_b   1.000
_cell.length_c   1.000
_cell.angle_alpha   90.00
_cell.angle_beta   90.00
_cell.angle_gamma   90.00
#
_symmetry.space_group_name_H-M   'P 1'
#
loop_
_entity.id
_entity.type
_entity.pdbx_description
1 polymer ?
#
loop_
_entity_poly.entity_id
_entity_poly.type
_entity_poly.pdbx_seq_one_letter_code
_entity_poly.pdbx_strand_id
1 'polypeptide(L)'
;MAKIDWGEKLELKIRMLPESPGCYLMKDKDGTIIYVGKAVNLKNRVRSYFRDTEHTPKVAAMISHIDDFDILLCDSNLEALCLECNLIKLHKPYYNILLKDDKHYPYLRVNLKEPFPRLTLARRMEKDGAKYFGPYIGATAVRQVIDAVRGVFPLRTCRKELPLKTPCRPCVNYEIGKCLAPCAGKCTEEQYWDMMDGVLAFLGGDYKQVLDVLNREMMDYAAKMQYERAAVIRDKIRDVQGLMERQIAIQTDRSEQDILAIAQDGLDAMIQLVYVRGGRMVGGDHFSLPREGSEPAGDVLAEFLTQYYQEGNLIPRNILVQELPDGAQAQLEQWLRQQKGAAVTLVTPRRGEKHDLVLLAAKNAHDALEKRNARASVREERTVGAAAALGKALGLPKTPRRIEGYDISNTQGVLSVASMVVFIDGEPAKKEYRRFRIKTVEGANDFASLNEVLGRRFTHGLQEKAEREEQGLSPIGGKFSDLPDLVLIDGGPQQLRFARQALLDMGADVAMFGLAKKQEEIFLPDREDPICLDHHTPELHLIQRVRDEAHRFCITHHRGLRGKASIHSQLEDIPGIGPKRRKALLTKLGSMKAIREATEEELLKAPGMNQAAAKAVRKWADAQEKK
;
A
#
# COMPACT_ATOMS: atom_id res chain seq x y z
N MET A 1 -23.24 28.80 1.16
CA MET A 1 -22.21 28.55 2.21
C MET A 1 -22.08 29.81 3.05
N ALA A 2 -21.94 29.71 4.36
CA ALA A 2 -21.70 30.88 5.21
C ALA A 2 -20.35 31.50 4.82
N LYS A 3 -20.32 32.83 4.64
CA LYS A 3 -19.09 33.58 4.37
C LYS A 3 -18.13 33.35 5.53
N ILE A 4 -16.95 32.75 5.27
CA ILE A 4 -15.93 32.57 6.30
C ILE A 4 -15.39 33.97 6.65
N ASP A 5 -15.51 34.36 7.89
CA ASP A 5 -14.94 35.62 8.40
C ASP A 5 -13.45 35.35 8.71
N TRP A 6 -12.56 35.90 7.88
CA TRP A 6 -11.11 35.68 7.96
C TRP A 6 -10.41 36.52 9.03
N GLY A 7 -11.12 37.42 9.68
CA GLY A 7 -10.56 38.40 10.61
C GLY A 7 -9.73 39.50 9.93
N GLU A 8 -9.74 40.69 10.51
CA GLU A 8 -9.09 41.89 9.96
C GLU A 8 -7.58 41.70 9.72
N LYS A 9 -6.90 40.91 10.54
CA LYS A 9 -5.45 40.62 10.44
C LYS A 9 -5.10 39.89 9.15
N LEU A 10 -5.84 38.86 8.80
CA LEU A 10 -5.56 38.04 7.62
C LEU A 10 -5.92 38.78 6.33
N GLU A 11 -7.02 39.53 6.33
CA GLU A 11 -7.38 40.40 5.20
C GLU A 11 -6.33 41.47 4.91
N LEU A 12 -5.75 42.07 5.95
CA LEU A 12 -4.68 43.06 5.79
C LEU A 12 -3.43 42.40 5.17
N LYS A 13 -3.01 41.25 5.67
CA LYS A 13 -1.89 40.48 5.10
C LYS A 13 -2.10 40.15 3.62
N ILE A 14 -3.29 39.70 3.23
CA ILE A 14 -3.64 39.39 1.84
C ILE A 14 -3.59 40.61 0.94
N ARG A 15 -3.97 41.78 1.44
CA ARG A 15 -3.91 43.04 0.67
C ARG A 15 -2.46 43.50 0.41
N MET A 16 -1.56 43.26 1.37
CA MET A 16 -0.15 43.66 1.31
C MET A 16 0.76 42.69 0.57
N LEU A 17 0.24 41.62 0.02
CA LEU A 17 1.02 40.60 -0.70
C LEU A 17 1.73 41.20 -1.93
N PRO A 18 3.03 40.92 -2.12
CA PRO A 18 3.80 41.36 -3.29
C PRO A 18 3.42 40.55 -4.54
N GLU A 19 3.67 41.12 -5.70
CA GLU A 19 3.48 40.51 -7.02
C GLU A 19 4.73 39.77 -7.52
N SER A 20 5.60 39.38 -6.61
CA SER A 20 6.86 38.68 -6.88
C SER A 20 6.71 37.17 -6.75
N PRO A 21 7.61 36.39 -7.37
CA PRO A 21 7.67 34.94 -7.15
C PRO A 21 8.10 34.62 -5.71
N GLY A 22 7.68 33.45 -5.20
CA GLY A 22 8.04 33.00 -3.88
C GLY A 22 7.23 31.82 -3.38
N CYS A 23 7.48 31.44 -2.14
CA CYS A 23 6.73 30.39 -1.43
C CYS A 23 5.84 31.00 -0.35
N TYR A 24 4.71 30.36 -0.10
CA TYR A 24 3.80 30.68 0.99
C TYR A 24 3.58 29.45 1.87
N LEU A 25 3.49 29.69 3.18
CA LEU A 25 3.38 28.66 4.21
C LEU A 25 2.09 28.92 5.00
N MET A 26 1.05 28.11 4.78
CA MET A 26 -0.22 28.22 5.51
C MET A 26 -0.09 27.56 6.87
N LYS A 27 -0.60 28.23 7.91
CA LYS A 27 -0.52 27.80 9.30
C LYS A 27 -1.90 27.63 9.91
N ASP A 28 -2.02 26.67 10.81
CA ASP A 28 -3.20 26.48 11.66
C ASP A 28 -3.13 27.35 12.92
N LYS A 29 -4.15 27.21 13.79
CA LYS A 29 -4.29 27.95 15.06
C LYS A 29 -3.12 27.75 16.01
N ASP A 30 -2.45 26.59 15.93
CA ASP A 30 -1.31 26.23 16.76
C ASP A 30 0.03 26.72 16.15
N GLY A 31 -0.02 27.41 15.01
CA GLY A 31 1.15 27.89 14.26
C GLY A 31 1.85 26.78 13.48
N THR A 32 1.25 25.57 13.37
CA THR A 32 1.81 24.45 12.61
C THR A 32 1.64 24.72 11.12
N ILE A 33 2.69 24.49 10.33
CA ILE A 33 2.62 24.61 8.87
C ILE A 33 1.83 23.43 8.32
N ILE A 34 0.64 23.70 7.79
CA ILE A 34 -0.28 22.71 7.24
C ILE A 34 -0.21 22.57 5.73
N TYR A 35 0.31 23.60 5.03
CA TYR A 35 0.51 23.61 3.59
C TYR A 35 1.64 24.54 3.19
N VAL A 36 2.44 24.16 2.19
CA VAL A 36 3.46 24.97 1.55
C VAL A 36 3.17 24.99 0.04
N GLY A 37 3.23 26.15 -0.58
CA GLY A 37 3.05 26.27 -2.02
C GLY A 37 3.95 27.35 -2.61
N LYS A 38 4.25 27.23 -3.91
CA LYS A 38 4.94 28.24 -4.69
C LYS A 38 3.99 29.12 -5.49
N ALA A 39 4.44 30.29 -5.86
CA ALA A 39 3.74 31.16 -6.80
C ALA A 39 4.72 31.95 -7.66
N VAL A 40 4.36 32.15 -8.93
CA VAL A 40 5.02 33.14 -9.80
C VAL A 40 4.61 34.55 -9.38
N ASN A 41 3.39 34.70 -8.87
CA ASN A 41 2.84 35.92 -8.30
C ASN A 41 2.10 35.55 -7.00
N LEU A 42 2.75 35.80 -5.86
CA LEU A 42 2.23 35.47 -4.54
C LEU A 42 0.87 36.07 -4.27
N LYS A 43 0.66 37.34 -4.67
CA LYS A 43 -0.60 38.05 -4.47
C LYS A 43 -1.77 37.37 -5.17
N ASN A 44 -1.60 37.00 -6.43
CA ASN A 44 -2.65 36.36 -7.20
C ASN A 44 -2.95 34.95 -6.68
N ARG A 45 -1.91 34.17 -6.38
CA ARG A 45 -2.03 32.76 -5.94
C ARG A 45 -2.64 32.67 -4.54
N VAL A 46 -2.12 33.40 -3.57
CA VAL A 46 -2.64 33.35 -2.20
C VAL A 46 -4.09 33.83 -2.15
N ARG A 47 -4.40 34.96 -2.87
CA ARG A 47 -5.79 35.46 -2.96
C ARG A 47 -6.77 34.44 -3.54
N SER A 48 -6.34 33.55 -4.44
CA SER A 48 -7.24 32.58 -5.06
C SER A 48 -7.86 31.60 -4.04
N TYR A 49 -7.17 31.29 -2.94
CA TYR A 49 -7.71 30.45 -1.87
C TYR A 49 -8.82 31.12 -1.05
N PHE A 50 -8.81 32.44 -0.97
CA PHE A 50 -9.74 33.25 -0.17
C PHE A 50 -10.87 33.89 -1.01
N ARG A 51 -10.97 33.51 -2.29
CA ARG A 51 -12.11 33.89 -3.15
C ARG A 51 -13.27 32.91 -2.97
N ASP A 52 -14.47 33.43 -3.18
CA ASP A 52 -15.72 32.66 -3.12
C ASP A 52 -15.89 31.84 -4.42
N THR A 53 -15.03 30.84 -4.59
CA THR A 53 -15.01 29.92 -5.74
C THR A 53 -15.20 28.48 -5.25
N GLU A 54 -15.70 27.61 -6.10
CA GLU A 54 -15.80 26.18 -5.78
C GLU A 54 -14.40 25.58 -5.67
N HIS A 55 -14.06 25.15 -4.46
CA HIS A 55 -12.82 24.44 -4.16
C HIS A 55 -13.07 22.92 -4.06
N THR A 56 -12.05 22.13 -4.34
CA THR A 56 -12.12 20.70 -4.06
C THR A 56 -12.33 20.45 -2.57
N PRO A 57 -12.95 19.32 -2.17
CA PRO A 57 -13.22 19.02 -0.74
C PRO A 57 -11.96 19.10 0.14
N LYS A 58 -10.80 18.71 -0.40
CA LYS A 58 -9.51 18.78 0.30
C LYS A 58 -9.05 20.22 0.52
N VAL A 59 -9.15 21.06 -0.51
CA VAL A 59 -8.79 22.48 -0.43
C VAL A 59 -9.74 23.23 0.47
N ALA A 60 -11.04 22.96 0.39
CA ALA A 60 -12.03 23.54 1.30
C ALA A 60 -11.74 23.17 2.76
N ALA A 61 -11.36 21.91 3.02
CA ALA A 61 -10.93 21.47 4.35
C ALA A 61 -9.63 22.17 4.79
N MET A 62 -8.64 22.33 3.90
CA MET A 62 -7.42 23.05 4.20
C MET A 62 -7.73 24.51 4.55
N ILE A 63 -8.52 25.18 3.73
CA ILE A 63 -8.91 26.59 3.92
C ILE A 63 -9.59 26.79 5.28
N SER A 64 -10.46 25.87 5.71
CA SER A 64 -11.13 25.95 7.00
C SER A 64 -10.20 25.82 8.22
N HIS A 65 -8.95 25.37 8.01
CA HIS A 65 -7.94 25.23 9.06
C HIS A 65 -6.87 26.34 9.04
N ILE A 66 -6.88 27.21 8.02
CA ILE A 66 -5.90 28.30 7.92
C ILE A 66 -6.26 29.38 8.95
N ASP A 67 -5.29 29.73 9.80
CA ASP A 67 -5.37 30.83 10.76
C ASP A 67 -4.40 31.98 10.41
N ASP A 68 -3.23 31.65 9.84
CA ASP A 68 -2.23 32.61 9.40
C ASP A 68 -1.40 32.05 8.23
N PHE A 69 -0.57 32.88 7.60
CA PHE A 69 0.40 32.42 6.61
C PHE A 69 1.65 33.26 6.62
N ASP A 70 2.79 32.68 6.23
CA ASP A 70 4.04 33.40 5.96
C ASP A 70 4.37 33.34 4.47
N ILE A 71 5.21 34.27 4.01
CA ILE A 71 5.74 34.28 2.65
C ILE A 71 7.27 34.36 2.66
N LEU A 72 7.89 33.73 1.68
CA LEU A 72 9.30 33.80 1.38
C LEU A 72 9.45 34.24 -0.08
N LEU A 73 10.07 35.40 -0.29
CA LEU A 73 10.30 35.93 -1.64
C LEU A 73 11.47 35.19 -2.30
N CYS A 74 11.37 34.97 -3.59
CA CYS A 74 12.41 34.40 -4.43
C CYS A 74 12.68 35.28 -5.64
N ASP A 75 13.90 35.20 -6.17
CA ASP A 75 14.30 35.97 -7.35
C ASP A 75 13.78 35.35 -8.66
N SER A 76 13.44 34.03 -8.62
CA SER A 76 12.94 33.31 -9.78
C SER A 76 11.89 32.25 -9.40
N ASN A 77 11.08 31.84 -10.39
CA ASN A 77 10.12 30.75 -10.22
C ASN A 77 10.81 29.38 -9.89
N LEU A 78 12.02 29.15 -10.42
CA LEU A 78 12.78 27.95 -10.10
C LEU A 78 13.28 27.97 -8.65
N GLU A 79 13.76 29.12 -8.18
CA GLU A 79 14.16 29.24 -6.77
C GLU A 79 12.98 28.99 -5.85
N ALA A 80 11.80 29.54 -6.18
CA ALA A 80 10.56 29.23 -5.47
C ALA A 80 10.22 27.73 -5.51
N LEU A 81 10.40 27.07 -6.65
CA LEU A 81 10.18 25.63 -6.81
C LEU A 81 11.14 24.79 -5.93
N CYS A 82 12.44 25.11 -5.97
CA CYS A 82 13.43 24.42 -5.13
C CYS A 82 13.19 24.66 -3.64
N LEU A 83 12.82 25.89 -3.29
CA LEU A 83 12.51 26.26 -1.90
C LEU A 83 11.25 25.55 -1.39
N GLU A 84 10.18 25.49 -2.19
CA GLU A 84 8.97 24.73 -1.89
C GLU A 84 9.28 23.27 -1.58
N CYS A 85 10.02 22.58 -2.45
CA CYS A 85 10.43 21.18 -2.23
C CYS A 85 11.20 21.00 -0.92
N ASN A 86 12.11 21.91 -0.60
CA ASN A 86 12.89 21.87 0.64
C ASN A 86 12.00 22.08 1.87
N LEU A 87 11.07 23.03 1.81
CA LEU A 87 10.14 23.35 2.90
C LEU A 87 9.14 22.21 3.13
N ILE A 88 8.61 21.61 2.07
CA ILE A 88 7.74 20.43 2.17
C ILE A 88 8.47 19.27 2.85
N LYS A 89 9.73 19.04 2.48
CA LYS A 89 10.55 17.99 3.09
C LYS A 89 10.86 18.25 4.56
N LEU A 90 11.12 19.52 4.90
CA LEU A 90 11.44 19.95 6.26
C LEU A 90 10.23 19.87 7.19
N HIS A 91 9.10 20.41 6.76
CA HIS A 91 7.90 20.57 7.60
C HIS A 91 6.89 19.43 7.45
N LYS A 92 6.95 18.65 6.36
CA LYS A 92 6.03 17.56 6.04
C LYS A 92 4.55 17.94 6.24
N PRO A 93 4.08 19.02 5.62
CA PRO A 93 2.77 19.56 5.87
C PRO A 93 1.68 18.56 5.53
N TYR A 94 0.59 18.57 6.31
CA TYR A 94 -0.49 17.58 6.18
C TYR A 94 -1.21 17.64 4.83
N TYR A 95 -1.40 18.84 4.28
CA TYR A 95 -2.14 19.05 3.03
C TYR A 95 -1.26 18.99 1.78
N ASN A 96 0.07 19.05 1.89
CA ASN A 96 0.92 18.84 0.72
C ASN A 96 0.88 17.41 0.23
N ILE A 97 1.04 17.26 -1.06
CA ILE A 97 1.24 15.96 -1.69
C ILE A 97 2.72 15.64 -1.58
N LEU A 98 3.05 14.83 -0.61
CA LEU A 98 4.31 14.09 -0.67
C LEU A 98 4.12 13.01 -1.71
N LEU A 99 5.09 12.80 -2.58
CA LEU A 99 5.16 11.58 -3.37
C LEU A 99 5.23 10.41 -2.37
N LYS A 100 4.05 9.96 -1.93
CA LYS A 100 3.89 8.86 -0.95
C LYS A 100 4.14 7.49 -1.57
N ASP A 101 4.76 7.45 -2.74
CA ASP A 101 5.11 6.18 -3.32
C ASP A 101 6.43 5.69 -2.70
N ASP A 102 6.30 4.98 -1.59
CA ASP A 102 7.35 4.19 -0.93
C ASP A 102 7.78 2.99 -1.81
N LYS A 103 7.41 3.01 -3.09
CA LYS A 103 7.85 2.07 -4.10
C LYS A 103 9.28 2.41 -4.51
N HIS A 104 10.20 2.08 -3.63
CA HIS A 104 11.61 2.01 -4.02
C HIS A 104 11.75 0.89 -5.04
N TYR A 105 11.93 1.27 -6.30
CA TYR A 105 12.21 0.31 -7.36
C TYR A 105 13.57 -0.31 -7.11
N PRO A 106 13.64 -1.63 -6.99
CA PRO A 106 14.89 -2.28 -6.70
C PRO A 106 15.85 -2.21 -7.89
N TYR A 107 17.11 -2.08 -7.54
CA TYR A 107 18.25 -2.14 -8.46
C TYR A 107 18.97 -3.47 -8.29
N LEU A 108 19.61 -3.91 -9.34
CA LEU A 108 20.62 -4.94 -9.26
C LEU A 108 21.97 -4.27 -9.04
N ARG A 109 22.65 -4.61 -7.95
CA ARG A 109 23.91 -4.01 -7.52
C ARG A 109 25.05 -5.00 -7.68
N VAL A 110 26.16 -4.54 -8.26
CA VAL A 110 27.43 -5.26 -8.41
C VAL A 110 28.53 -4.43 -7.76
N ASN A 111 29.14 -4.94 -6.70
CA ASN A 111 30.26 -4.26 -6.05
C ASN A 111 31.56 -4.57 -6.80
N LEU A 112 32.04 -3.60 -7.59
CA LEU A 112 33.26 -3.76 -8.39
C LEU A 112 34.55 -3.77 -7.58
N LYS A 113 34.50 -3.46 -6.28
CA LYS A 113 35.66 -3.48 -5.37
C LYS A 113 35.92 -4.87 -4.77
N GLU A 114 34.94 -5.79 -4.89
CA GLU A 114 35.13 -7.16 -4.42
C GLU A 114 35.98 -7.99 -5.39
N PRO A 115 36.97 -8.76 -4.92
CA PRO A 115 37.75 -9.67 -5.80
C PRO A 115 36.87 -10.67 -6.55
N PHE A 116 35.77 -11.08 -5.92
CA PHE A 116 34.79 -12.01 -6.49
C PHE A 116 33.37 -11.42 -6.32
N PRO A 117 32.95 -10.45 -7.14
CA PRO A 117 31.66 -9.78 -6.98
C PRO A 117 30.49 -10.72 -7.18
N ARG A 118 29.36 -10.34 -6.60
CA ARG A 118 28.07 -11.05 -6.72
C ARG A 118 26.95 -10.09 -7.08
N LEU A 119 25.88 -10.61 -7.66
CA LEU A 119 24.68 -9.87 -7.91
C LEU A 119 23.84 -9.77 -6.62
N THR A 120 23.46 -8.55 -6.25
CA THR A 120 22.65 -8.27 -5.08
C THR A 120 21.51 -7.34 -5.42
N LEU A 121 20.37 -7.49 -4.72
CA LEU A 121 19.26 -6.57 -4.83
C LEU A 121 19.51 -5.39 -3.89
N ALA A 122 19.46 -4.16 -4.42
CA ALA A 122 19.53 -2.92 -3.66
C ALA A 122 18.20 -2.15 -3.84
N ARG A 123 17.71 -1.54 -2.76
CA ARG A 123 16.49 -0.70 -2.81
C ARG A 123 16.81 0.77 -3.07
N ARG A 124 18.01 1.19 -2.80
CA ARG A 124 18.52 2.55 -3.01
C ARG A 124 19.90 2.49 -3.61
N MET A 125 20.26 3.51 -4.37
CA MET A 125 21.63 3.69 -4.83
C MET A 125 22.44 4.37 -3.72
N GLU A 126 23.63 3.85 -3.47
CA GLU A 126 24.59 4.41 -2.52
C GLU A 126 25.81 4.92 -3.27
N LYS A 127 26.51 5.92 -2.74
CA LYS A 127 27.77 6.42 -3.31
C LYS A 127 28.97 5.54 -2.89
N ASP A 128 28.86 4.23 -3.11
CA ASP A 128 29.82 3.21 -2.67
C ASP A 128 30.79 2.76 -3.78
N GLY A 129 30.60 3.28 -5.00
CA GLY A 129 31.40 2.90 -6.18
C GLY A 129 30.96 1.55 -6.80
N ALA A 130 29.84 0.96 -6.35
CA ALA A 130 29.25 -0.20 -7.00
C ALA A 130 28.53 0.20 -8.29
N LYS A 131 28.38 -0.75 -9.22
CA LYS A 131 27.58 -0.55 -10.43
C LYS A 131 26.14 -1.00 -10.18
N TYR A 132 25.21 -0.13 -10.57
CA TYR A 132 23.77 -0.36 -10.40
C TYR A 132 23.10 -0.50 -11.76
N PHE A 133 22.20 -1.45 -11.89
CA PHE A 133 21.40 -1.70 -13.09
C PHE A 133 19.92 -1.63 -12.73
N GLY A 134 19.11 -1.05 -13.58
CA GLY A 134 17.68 -0.83 -13.33
C GLY A 134 17.29 0.65 -13.48
N PRO A 135 16.20 1.12 -12.91
CA PRO A 135 15.30 0.45 -11.95
C PRO A 135 14.45 -0.68 -12.55
N TYR A 136 14.09 -1.67 -11.72
CA TYR A 136 13.24 -2.79 -12.14
C TYR A 136 11.85 -2.69 -11.49
N ILE A 137 10.81 -3.10 -12.21
CA ILE A 137 9.44 -3.11 -11.68
C ILE A 137 9.27 -4.25 -10.67
N GLY A 138 9.56 -3.96 -9.40
CA GLY A 138 9.41 -4.89 -8.29
C GLY A 138 10.56 -5.89 -8.11
N ALA A 139 10.67 -6.41 -6.89
CA ALA A 139 11.73 -7.35 -6.50
C ALA A 139 11.68 -8.69 -7.26
N THR A 140 10.51 -9.06 -7.78
CA THR A 140 10.34 -10.28 -8.59
C THR A 140 11.07 -10.16 -9.93
N ALA A 141 10.98 -9.00 -10.60
CA ALA A 141 11.69 -8.77 -11.86
C ALA A 141 13.22 -8.84 -11.68
N VAL A 142 13.74 -8.25 -10.60
CA VAL A 142 15.20 -8.37 -10.29
C VAL A 142 15.60 -9.81 -10.06
N ARG A 143 14.81 -10.60 -9.34
CA ARG A 143 15.09 -12.03 -9.11
C ARG A 143 15.10 -12.80 -10.41
N GLN A 144 14.12 -12.56 -11.30
CA GLN A 144 14.07 -13.19 -12.62
C GLN A 144 15.32 -12.88 -13.45
N VAL A 145 15.79 -11.63 -13.44
CA VAL A 145 17.05 -11.25 -14.13
C VAL A 145 18.26 -11.93 -13.49
N ILE A 146 18.35 -11.98 -12.15
CA ILE A 146 19.42 -12.70 -11.46
C ILE A 146 19.41 -14.20 -11.84
N ASP A 147 18.24 -14.82 -11.85
CA ASP A 147 18.10 -16.24 -12.19
C ASP A 147 18.45 -16.52 -13.65
N ALA A 148 18.08 -15.63 -14.58
CA ALA A 148 18.45 -15.70 -15.98
C ALA A 148 19.97 -15.57 -16.17
N VAL A 149 20.61 -14.58 -15.54
CA VAL A 149 22.09 -14.43 -15.57
C VAL A 149 22.76 -15.67 -15.01
N ARG A 150 22.26 -16.25 -13.92
CA ARG A 150 22.78 -17.49 -13.31
C ARG A 150 22.55 -18.74 -14.16
N GLY A 151 21.57 -18.72 -15.05
CA GLY A 151 21.37 -19.76 -16.05
C GLY A 151 22.50 -19.80 -17.07
N VAL A 152 23.08 -18.64 -17.39
CA VAL A 152 24.14 -18.46 -18.39
C VAL A 152 25.53 -18.51 -17.75
N PHE A 153 25.73 -17.78 -16.64
CA PHE A 153 27.03 -17.56 -16.00
C PHE A 153 27.13 -18.27 -14.63
N PRO A 154 28.26 -18.95 -14.34
CA PRO A 154 28.46 -19.68 -13.08
C PRO A 154 28.85 -18.74 -11.93
N LEU A 155 27.89 -17.90 -11.50
CA LEU A 155 28.06 -16.88 -10.47
C LEU A 155 27.93 -17.41 -9.04
N ARG A 156 28.80 -16.92 -8.15
CA ARG A 156 28.62 -17.18 -6.72
C ARG A 156 27.37 -16.47 -6.14
N THR A 157 26.70 -17.18 -5.24
CA THR A 157 25.54 -16.64 -4.50
C THR A 157 25.77 -16.56 -2.99
N CYS A 158 26.78 -17.25 -2.50
CA CYS A 158 27.11 -17.30 -1.08
C CYS A 158 27.51 -15.91 -0.53
N ARG A 159 27.27 -15.71 0.78
CA ARG A 159 27.61 -14.46 1.48
C ARG A 159 29.00 -14.47 2.11
N LYS A 160 29.83 -15.48 1.81
CA LYS A 160 31.18 -15.57 2.36
C LYS A 160 32.02 -14.40 1.88
N GLU A 161 32.79 -13.83 2.78
CA GLU A 161 33.84 -12.85 2.40
C GLU A 161 35.00 -13.60 1.75
N LEU A 162 35.39 -13.18 0.58
CA LEU A 162 36.42 -13.80 -0.24
C LEU A 162 37.51 -12.78 -0.58
N PRO A 163 38.80 -13.23 -0.69
CA PRO A 163 39.28 -14.60 -0.56
C PRO A 163 39.30 -15.12 0.88
N LEU A 164 39.10 -16.43 1.05
CA LEU A 164 39.27 -17.09 2.34
C LEU A 164 40.74 -17.34 2.66
N LYS A 165 41.11 -17.22 3.94
CA LYS A 165 42.49 -17.58 4.38
C LYS A 165 42.83 -19.04 4.10
N THR A 166 41.84 -19.92 4.23
CA THR A 166 41.96 -21.37 3.94
C THR A 166 40.84 -21.77 2.98
N PRO A 167 41.14 -22.41 1.83
CA PRO A 167 40.12 -22.89 0.92
C PRO A 167 39.13 -23.86 1.61
N CYS A 168 37.83 -23.70 1.37
CA CYS A 168 36.81 -24.60 1.90
C CYS A 168 36.41 -25.66 0.85
N ARG A 169 35.74 -26.74 1.29
CA ARG A 169 35.14 -27.71 0.37
C ARG A 169 34.13 -27.01 -0.55
N PRO A 170 34.14 -27.27 -1.87
CA PRO A 170 33.12 -26.76 -2.80
C PRO A 170 31.72 -27.17 -2.37
N CYS A 171 30.73 -26.32 -2.63
CA CYS A 171 29.32 -26.64 -2.38
C CYS A 171 28.66 -27.18 -3.65
N VAL A 172 27.44 -27.69 -3.52
CA VAL A 172 26.64 -28.26 -4.62
C VAL A 172 26.58 -27.37 -5.86
N ASN A 173 26.56 -26.03 -5.71
CA ASN A 173 26.54 -25.10 -6.85
C ASN A 173 27.79 -25.25 -7.78
N TYR A 174 28.90 -25.69 -7.26
CA TYR A 174 30.08 -26.00 -8.09
C TYR A 174 29.87 -27.31 -8.84
N GLU A 175 29.40 -28.33 -8.16
CA GLU A 175 29.20 -29.67 -8.76
C GLU A 175 28.17 -29.63 -9.90
N ILE A 176 27.14 -28.79 -9.78
CA ILE A 176 26.11 -28.58 -10.82
C ILE A 176 26.48 -27.49 -11.84
N GLY A 177 27.71 -26.98 -11.84
CA GLY A 177 28.20 -26.00 -12.80
C GLY A 177 27.65 -24.59 -12.67
N LYS A 178 27.02 -24.25 -11.53
CA LYS A 178 26.38 -22.92 -11.28
C LYS A 178 27.30 -21.94 -10.53
N CYS A 179 28.56 -22.33 -10.22
CA CYS A 179 29.52 -21.46 -9.53
C CYS A 179 30.95 -21.93 -9.84
N LEU A 180 31.86 -21.01 -10.06
CA LEU A 180 33.30 -21.31 -10.28
C LEU A 180 34.03 -21.71 -8.98
N ALA A 181 33.37 -21.73 -7.82
CA ALA A 181 33.90 -22.05 -6.50
C ALA A 181 35.19 -21.28 -6.11
N PRO A 182 35.19 -19.95 -6.13
CA PRO A 182 36.35 -19.17 -5.66
C PRO A 182 36.67 -19.41 -4.19
N CYS A 183 35.67 -19.79 -3.39
CA CYS A 183 35.86 -20.14 -1.98
C CYS A 183 36.69 -21.43 -1.75
N ALA A 184 36.81 -22.26 -2.77
CA ALA A 184 37.62 -23.51 -2.77
C ALA A 184 38.91 -23.37 -3.56
N GLY A 185 39.25 -22.19 -4.07
CA GLY A 185 40.43 -21.94 -4.90
C GLY A 185 40.37 -22.61 -6.28
N LYS A 186 39.14 -22.90 -6.78
CA LYS A 186 38.94 -23.56 -8.08
C LYS A 186 39.02 -22.60 -9.29
N CYS A 187 38.99 -21.30 -9.05
CA CYS A 187 39.24 -20.27 -10.06
C CYS A 187 40.09 -19.14 -9.46
N THR A 188 40.87 -18.48 -10.33
CA THR A 188 41.59 -17.25 -9.99
C THR A 188 40.65 -16.04 -10.01
N GLU A 189 41.13 -14.92 -9.49
CA GLU A 189 40.40 -13.65 -9.55
C GLU A 189 40.23 -13.21 -11.02
N GLU A 190 41.27 -13.32 -11.83
CA GLU A 190 41.24 -13.02 -13.28
C GLU A 190 40.14 -13.82 -14.01
N GLN A 191 40.16 -15.14 -13.84
CA GLN A 191 39.15 -16.01 -14.46
C GLN A 191 37.71 -15.67 -14.02
N TYR A 192 37.55 -15.23 -12.76
CA TYR A 192 36.25 -14.80 -12.28
C TYR A 192 35.81 -13.47 -12.86
N TRP A 193 36.76 -12.52 -13.05
CA TRP A 193 36.50 -11.23 -13.69
C TRP A 193 36.22 -11.35 -15.18
N ASP A 194 36.90 -12.23 -15.92
CA ASP A 194 36.58 -12.51 -17.32
C ASP A 194 35.11 -12.94 -17.49
N MET A 195 34.61 -13.79 -16.58
CA MET A 195 33.20 -14.17 -16.55
C MET A 195 32.33 -12.99 -16.16
N MET A 196 32.76 -12.16 -15.19
CA MET A 196 31.98 -10.98 -14.73
C MET A 196 31.86 -9.92 -15.82
N ASP A 197 32.85 -9.74 -16.70
CA ASP A 197 32.74 -8.82 -17.84
C ASP A 197 31.61 -9.25 -18.79
N GLY A 198 31.46 -10.54 -19.03
CA GLY A 198 30.29 -11.09 -19.73
C GLY A 198 28.96 -10.79 -19.03
N VAL A 199 28.91 -10.90 -17.70
CA VAL A 199 27.73 -10.55 -16.88
C VAL A 199 27.42 -9.06 -16.99
N LEU A 200 28.44 -8.20 -16.89
CA LEU A 200 28.28 -6.74 -17.00
C LEU A 200 27.82 -6.31 -18.39
N ALA A 201 28.32 -6.95 -19.45
CA ALA A 201 27.87 -6.75 -20.82
C ALA A 201 26.41 -7.19 -21.00
N PHE A 202 26.06 -8.36 -20.48
CA PHE A 202 24.68 -8.86 -20.49
C PHE A 202 23.73 -7.90 -19.79
N LEU A 203 24.04 -7.45 -18.58
CA LEU A 203 23.23 -6.50 -17.82
C LEU A 203 23.17 -5.11 -18.46
N GLY A 204 24.23 -4.73 -19.21
CA GLY A 204 24.26 -3.52 -20.01
C GLY A 204 23.50 -3.60 -21.33
N GLY A 205 22.89 -4.76 -21.65
CA GLY A 205 22.09 -4.98 -22.86
C GLY A 205 22.90 -5.43 -24.08
N ASP A 206 24.19 -5.73 -23.92
CA ASP A 206 25.04 -6.27 -25.01
C ASP A 206 24.89 -7.79 -25.15
N TYR A 207 23.68 -8.20 -25.51
CA TYR A 207 23.40 -9.63 -25.70
C TYR A 207 24.11 -10.23 -26.92
N LYS A 208 24.47 -9.41 -27.92
CA LYS A 208 25.13 -9.89 -29.13
C LYS A 208 26.48 -10.49 -28.79
N GLN A 209 27.29 -9.79 -28.01
CA GLN A 209 28.59 -10.29 -27.57
C GLN A 209 28.48 -11.61 -26.80
N VAL A 210 27.49 -11.71 -25.92
CA VAL A 210 27.22 -12.92 -25.13
C VAL A 210 26.77 -14.09 -26.02
N LEU A 211 25.88 -13.83 -26.98
CA LEU A 211 25.43 -14.84 -27.94
C LEU A 211 26.57 -15.33 -28.84
N ASP A 212 27.47 -14.44 -29.28
CA ASP A 212 28.61 -14.79 -30.09
C ASP A 212 29.60 -15.69 -29.35
N VAL A 213 29.79 -15.46 -28.04
CA VAL A 213 30.61 -16.32 -27.18
C VAL A 213 29.96 -17.69 -27.01
N LEU A 214 28.69 -17.73 -26.65
CA LEU A 214 27.93 -18.98 -26.44
C LEU A 214 27.83 -19.81 -27.73
N ASN A 215 27.63 -19.17 -28.87
CA ASN A 215 27.61 -19.88 -30.17
C ASN A 215 28.97 -20.51 -30.49
N ARG A 216 30.09 -19.82 -30.23
CA ARG A 216 31.43 -20.39 -30.41
C ARG A 216 31.68 -21.59 -29.51
N GLU A 217 31.32 -21.49 -28.22
CA GLU A 217 31.42 -22.61 -27.28
C GLU A 217 30.54 -23.80 -27.70
N MET A 218 29.32 -23.57 -28.16
CA MET A 218 28.44 -24.63 -28.65
C MET A 218 29.07 -25.37 -29.85
N MET A 219 29.62 -24.62 -30.81
CA MET A 219 30.29 -25.19 -31.99
C MET A 219 31.52 -25.97 -31.60
N ASP A 220 32.32 -25.48 -30.65
CA ASP A 220 33.50 -26.18 -30.12
C ASP A 220 33.17 -27.52 -29.47
N TYR A 221 32.11 -27.55 -28.65
CA TYR A 221 31.64 -28.81 -28.06
C TYR A 221 31.07 -29.77 -29.12
N ALA A 222 30.35 -29.25 -30.11
CA ALA A 222 29.87 -30.06 -31.23
C ALA A 222 31.00 -30.65 -32.06
N ALA A 223 32.05 -29.87 -32.38
CA ALA A 223 33.24 -30.33 -33.08
C ALA A 223 34.00 -31.44 -32.33
N LYS A 224 33.97 -31.37 -30.98
CA LYS A 224 34.54 -32.41 -30.08
C LYS A 224 33.60 -33.57 -29.83
N MET A 225 32.48 -33.69 -30.57
CA MET A 225 31.40 -34.69 -30.42
C MET A 225 30.78 -34.76 -29.02
N GLN A 226 30.89 -33.70 -28.23
CA GLN A 226 30.30 -33.58 -26.90
C GLN A 226 28.86 -32.99 -26.97
N TYR A 227 27.95 -33.73 -27.60
CA TYR A 227 26.60 -33.24 -27.95
C TYR A 227 25.74 -32.87 -26.74
N GLU A 228 25.88 -33.55 -25.61
CA GLU A 228 25.14 -33.20 -24.37
C GLU A 228 25.55 -31.81 -23.86
N ARG A 229 26.84 -31.50 -23.88
CA ARG A 229 27.34 -30.17 -23.50
C ARG A 229 26.93 -29.10 -24.52
N ALA A 230 27.00 -29.40 -25.80
CA ALA A 230 26.50 -28.50 -26.84
C ALA A 230 24.99 -28.20 -26.68
N ALA A 231 24.19 -29.20 -26.30
CA ALA A 231 22.77 -29.02 -26.03
C ALA A 231 22.51 -28.10 -24.83
N VAL A 232 23.28 -28.19 -23.75
CA VAL A 232 23.20 -27.27 -22.60
C VAL A 232 23.47 -25.81 -23.03
N ILE A 233 24.48 -25.59 -23.87
CA ILE A 233 24.80 -24.24 -24.37
C ILE A 233 23.70 -23.74 -25.32
N ARG A 234 23.17 -24.61 -26.19
CA ARG A 234 22.02 -24.26 -27.05
C ARG A 234 20.80 -23.78 -26.22
N ASP A 235 20.52 -24.46 -25.13
CA ASP A 235 19.41 -24.10 -24.27
C ASP A 235 19.65 -22.74 -23.58
N LYS A 236 20.91 -22.45 -23.17
CA LYS A 236 21.29 -21.11 -22.68
C LYS A 236 21.11 -20.02 -23.75
N ILE A 237 21.48 -20.30 -25.01
CA ILE A 237 21.27 -19.37 -26.14
C ILE A 237 19.76 -19.06 -26.30
N ARG A 238 18.93 -20.09 -26.22
CA ARG A 238 17.45 -19.92 -26.28
C ARG A 238 16.91 -19.06 -25.15
N ASP A 239 17.41 -19.25 -23.92
CA ASP A 239 17.03 -18.43 -22.77
C ASP A 239 17.40 -16.96 -22.97
N VAL A 240 18.60 -16.67 -23.47
CA VAL A 240 19.05 -15.31 -23.79
C VAL A 240 18.17 -14.69 -24.88
N GLN A 241 17.87 -15.44 -25.95
CA GLN A 241 17.00 -14.97 -27.05
C GLN A 241 15.58 -14.67 -26.56
N GLY A 242 15.01 -15.52 -25.71
CA GLY A 242 13.70 -15.30 -25.10
C GLY A 242 13.63 -14.07 -24.20
N LEU A 243 14.76 -13.68 -23.57
CA LEU A 243 14.84 -12.41 -22.84
C LEU A 243 14.90 -11.20 -23.79
N MET A 244 15.57 -11.35 -24.95
CA MET A 244 15.63 -10.29 -25.98
C MET A 244 14.25 -10.01 -26.59
N GLU A 245 13.45 -11.03 -26.86
CA GLU A 245 12.12 -10.90 -27.47
C GLU A 245 11.13 -10.16 -26.55
N ARG A 246 11.27 -10.29 -25.24
CA ARG A 246 10.42 -9.61 -24.26
C ARG A 246 10.74 -8.13 -24.07
N GLN A 247 11.88 -7.66 -24.57
CA GLN A 247 12.31 -6.27 -24.48
C GLN A 247 12.12 -5.59 -25.84
N ILE A 248 11.13 -4.71 -25.94
CA ILE A 248 10.89 -3.90 -27.14
C ILE A 248 12.09 -2.97 -27.32
N ALA A 249 12.86 -3.17 -28.39
CA ALA A 249 13.91 -2.23 -28.79
C ALA A 249 13.21 -0.94 -29.30
N ILE A 250 13.47 0.18 -28.61
CA ILE A 250 12.87 1.47 -28.94
C ILE A 250 13.79 2.32 -29.81
N GLN A 251 15.09 2.15 -29.67
CA GLN A 251 16.08 2.92 -30.42
C GLN A 251 17.32 2.09 -30.80
N THR A 252 17.91 2.43 -31.93
CA THR A 252 19.21 1.89 -32.38
C THR A 252 20.38 2.44 -31.56
N ASP A 253 20.21 3.60 -30.90
CA ASP A 253 21.20 4.23 -30.04
C ASP A 253 21.13 3.63 -28.63
N ARG A 254 22.26 3.27 -28.03
CA ARG A 254 22.39 2.75 -26.66
C ARG A 254 22.22 3.83 -25.60
N SER A 255 21.29 4.77 -25.80
CA SER A 255 21.08 5.90 -24.89
C SER A 255 20.40 5.46 -23.59
N GLU A 256 20.82 6.09 -22.49
CA GLU A 256 20.10 6.04 -21.20
C GLU A 256 19.23 7.28 -21.10
N GLN A 257 17.92 7.08 -21.01
CA GLN A 257 16.98 8.20 -20.92
C GLN A 257 15.73 7.84 -20.12
N ASP A 258 15.17 8.86 -19.50
CA ASP A 258 13.86 8.82 -18.88
C ASP A 258 12.89 9.69 -19.70
N ILE A 259 11.64 9.23 -19.84
CA ILE A 259 10.62 9.90 -20.62
C ILE A 259 9.45 10.20 -19.70
N LEU A 260 9.10 11.48 -19.60
CA LEU A 260 8.02 11.95 -18.75
C LEU A 260 6.91 12.56 -19.58
N ALA A 261 5.70 12.13 -19.31
CA ALA A 261 4.50 12.71 -19.88
C ALA A 261 3.38 12.76 -18.82
N ILE A 262 2.40 13.62 -19.02
CA ILE A 262 1.30 13.85 -18.11
C ILE A 262 -0.02 13.82 -18.85
N ALA A 263 -1.04 13.25 -18.21
CA ALA A 263 -2.44 13.42 -18.56
C ALA A 263 -3.16 14.08 -17.38
N GLN A 264 -4.10 14.96 -17.68
CA GLN A 264 -4.84 15.73 -16.67
C GLN A 264 -6.31 15.71 -16.99
N ASP A 265 -7.15 15.59 -15.97
CA ASP A 265 -8.54 16.03 -15.96
C ASP A 265 -8.71 17.13 -14.92
N GLY A 266 -9.90 17.70 -14.77
CA GLY A 266 -10.11 18.86 -13.89
C GLY A 266 -9.71 18.69 -12.41
N LEU A 267 -9.53 17.45 -11.92
CA LEU A 267 -9.33 17.12 -10.50
C LEU A 267 -8.04 16.35 -10.23
N ASP A 268 -7.52 15.63 -11.23
CA ASP A 268 -6.41 14.70 -11.08
C ASP A 268 -5.38 14.85 -12.21
N ALA A 269 -4.12 14.58 -11.90
CA ALA A 269 -3.07 14.41 -12.89
C ALA A 269 -2.41 13.03 -12.75
N MET A 270 -2.06 12.44 -13.89
CA MET A 270 -1.34 11.18 -13.97
C MET A 270 -0.06 11.39 -14.75
N ILE A 271 1.08 11.22 -14.11
CA ILE A 271 2.39 11.28 -14.75
C ILE A 271 2.83 9.87 -15.09
N GLN A 272 3.22 9.65 -16.34
CA GLN A 272 3.91 8.46 -16.80
C GLN A 272 5.39 8.75 -16.88
N LEU A 273 6.18 7.95 -16.18
CA LEU A 273 7.63 7.91 -16.28
C LEU A 273 8.04 6.59 -16.94
N VAL A 274 8.77 6.65 -18.05
CA VAL A 274 9.27 5.49 -18.78
C VAL A 274 10.78 5.47 -18.73
N TYR A 275 11.36 4.32 -18.38
CA TYR A 275 12.81 4.12 -18.29
C TYR A 275 13.33 3.44 -19.54
N VAL A 276 14.28 4.08 -20.22
CA VAL A 276 15.03 3.50 -21.35
C VAL A 276 16.50 3.36 -20.95
N ARG A 277 17.02 2.14 -21.04
CA ARG A 277 18.42 1.82 -20.71
C ARG A 277 19.01 0.98 -21.84
N GLY A 278 20.18 1.41 -22.35
CA GLY A 278 20.80 0.75 -23.50
C GLY A 278 19.93 0.73 -24.76
N GLY A 279 19.13 1.78 -24.99
CA GLY A 279 18.20 1.88 -26.12
C GLY A 279 16.93 1.03 -26.00
N ARG A 280 16.67 0.40 -24.84
CA ARG A 280 15.50 -0.48 -24.61
C ARG A 280 14.66 0.01 -23.47
N MET A 281 13.34 -0.11 -23.61
CA MET A 281 12.40 0.16 -22.52
C MET A 281 12.54 -0.93 -21.47
N VAL A 282 13.02 -0.56 -20.27
CA VAL A 282 13.15 -1.49 -19.13
C VAL A 282 11.96 -1.45 -18.18
N GLY A 283 11.12 -0.43 -18.30
CA GLY A 283 9.92 -0.30 -17.49
C GLY A 283 9.34 1.10 -17.50
N GLY A 284 8.30 1.30 -16.70
CA GLY A 284 7.68 2.60 -16.51
C GLY A 284 6.75 2.62 -15.30
N ASP A 285 6.52 3.80 -14.76
CA ASP A 285 5.72 4.05 -13.57
C ASP A 285 4.65 5.10 -13.80
N HIS A 286 3.57 4.98 -13.03
CA HIS A 286 2.50 5.95 -12.98
C HIS A 286 2.45 6.61 -11.63
N PHE A 287 2.47 7.94 -11.63
CA PHE A 287 2.35 8.76 -10.42
C PHE A 287 1.05 9.55 -10.49
N SER A 288 0.19 9.34 -9.51
CA SER A 288 -1.07 10.07 -9.40
C SER A 288 -0.90 11.27 -8.50
N LEU A 289 -1.19 12.44 -9.03
CA LEU A 289 -1.14 13.70 -8.31
C LEU A 289 -2.56 14.29 -8.26
N PRO A 290 -3.21 14.33 -7.08
CA PRO A 290 -4.45 15.08 -6.92
C PRO A 290 -4.14 16.56 -7.12
N ARG A 291 -4.97 17.28 -7.89
CA ARG A 291 -4.76 18.69 -8.24
C ARG A 291 -5.68 19.63 -7.49
N GLU A 292 -5.20 20.86 -7.33
CA GLU A 292 -5.93 21.95 -6.67
C GLU A 292 -6.41 23.02 -7.65
N GLY A 293 -6.52 22.72 -8.94
CA GLY A 293 -6.95 23.66 -9.97
C GLY A 293 -6.37 23.42 -11.35
N SER A 294 -6.52 24.38 -12.25
CA SER A 294 -6.04 24.32 -13.64
C SER A 294 -4.56 24.71 -13.77
N GLU A 295 -3.66 24.05 -13.02
CA GLU A 295 -2.23 24.28 -13.18
C GLU A 295 -1.76 23.78 -14.56
N PRO A 296 -0.89 24.55 -15.27
CA PRO A 296 -0.33 24.09 -16.53
C PRO A 296 0.44 22.78 -16.36
N ALA A 297 0.33 21.88 -17.33
CA ALA A 297 0.98 20.58 -17.28
C ALA A 297 2.51 20.69 -17.16
N GLY A 298 3.12 21.72 -17.77
CA GLY A 298 4.54 21.99 -17.65
C GLY A 298 5.00 22.31 -16.24
N ASP A 299 4.20 23.06 -15.45
CA ASP A 299 4.52 23.38 -14.05
C ASP A 299 4.48 22.11 -13.18
N VAL A 300 3.47 21.25 -13.39
CA VAL A 300 3.33 19.99 -12.67
C VAL A 300 4.48 19.03 -13.00
N LEU A 301 4.90 18.96 -14.27
CA LEU A 301 6.05 18.14 -14.67
C LEU A 301 7.37 18.68 -14.10
N ALA A 302 7.56 19.98 -14.02
CA ALA A 302 8.75 20.60 -13.42
C ALA A 302 8.83 20.33 -11.92
N GLU A 303 7.70 20.42 -11.22
CA GLU A 303 7.59 20.07 -9.79
C GLU A 303 7.89 18.58 -9.55
N PHE A 304 7.26 17.69 -10.34
CA PHE A 304 7.51 16.28 -10.26
C PHE A 304 8.99 15.92 -10.48
N LEU A 305 9.63 16.50 -11.50
CA LEU A 305 11.06 16.31 -11.79
C LEU A 305 11.93 16.63 -10.58
N THR A 306 11.69 17.77 -9.94
CA THR A 306 12.48 18.20 -8.78
C THR A 306 12.25 17.29 -7.58
N GLN A 307 11.03 16.91 -7.26
CA GLN A 307 10.72 15.99 -6.16
C GLN A 307 11.33 14.61 -6.42
N TYR A 308 11.10 14.04 -7.63
CA TYR A 308 11.51 12.68 -7.97
C TYR A 308 13.04 12.49 -7.91
N TYR A 309 13.80 13.39 -8.53
CA TYR A 309 15.26 13.26 -8.57
C TYR A 309 15.97 13.77 -7.28
N GLN A 310 15.32 14.57 -6.48
CA GLN A 310 15.84 14.97 -5.16
C GLN A 310 15.85 13.81 -4.16
N GLU A 311 15.02 12.79 -4.33
CA GLU A 311 14.94 11.60 -3.46
C GLU A 311 16.10 10.61 -3.66
N GLY A 312 17.08 10.93 -4.52
CA GLY A 312 18.25 10.07 -4.79
C GLY A 312 17.98 9.00 -5.84
N ASN A 313 16.96 9.18 -6.68
CA ASN A 313 16.72 8.34 -7.84
C ASN A 313 17.81 8.52 -8.91
N LEU A 314 18.01 7.49 -9.75
CA LEU A 314 19.00 7.53 -10.83
C LEU A 314 18.64 8.64 -11.83
N ILE A 315 19.53 9.62 -11.98
CA ILE A 315 19.40 10.66 -13.01
C ILE A 315 20.08 10.14 -14.28
N PRO A 316 19.35 9.89 -15.40
CA PRO A 316 19.94 9.45 -16.66
C PRO A 316 20.72 10.59 -17.34
N ARG A 317 21.37 10.31 -18.47
CA ARG A 317 22.03 11.35 -19.26
C ARG A 317 21.03 12.24 -20.00
N ASN A 318 19.94 11.65 -20.47
CA ASN A 318 18.88 12.37 -21.20
C ASN A 318 17.55 12.22 -20.47
N ILE A 319 16.78 13.30 -20.41
CA ILE A 319 15.41 13.30 -19.89
C ILE A 319 14.55 13.95 -20.97
N LEU A 320 13.56 13.20 -21.48
CA LEU A 320 12.55 13.69 -22.41
C LEU A 320 11.30 14.06 -21.63
N VAL A 321 10.79 15.26 -21.86
CA VAL A 321 9.60 15.76 -21.17
C VAL A 321 8.59 16.26 -22.18
N GLN A 322 7.32 16.03 -21.92
CA GLN A 322 6.22 16.45 -22.81
C GLN A 322 6.19 17.96 -22.96
N GLU A 323 6.28 18.70 -21.87
CA GLU A 323 6.33 20.15 -21.84
C GLU A 323 6.97 20.67 -20.54
N LEU A 324 7.42 21.91 -20.56
CA LEU A 324 7.99 22.61 -19.41
C LEU A 324 7.53 24.08 -19.46
N PRO A 325 7.54 24.77 -18.30
CA PRO A 325 7.30 26.21 -18.26
C PRO A 325 8.34 26.96 -19.10
N ASP A 326 7.94 28.09 -19.66
CA ASP A 326 8.84 28.93 -20.43
C ASP A 326 10.07 29.33 -19.62
N GLY A 327 11.26 29.13 -20.19
CA GLY A 327 12.54 29.49 -19.55
C GLY A 327 13.01 28.49 -18.46
N ALA A 328 12.21 27.53 -18.03
CA ALA A 328 12.56 26.62 -16.94
C ALA A 328 13.60 25.55 -17.36
N GLN A 329 13.70 25.21 -18.65
CA GLN A 329 14.55 24.11 -19.15
C GLN A 329 16.01 24.27 -18.73
N ALA A 330 16.63 25.39 -19.00
CA ALA A 330 18.06 25.62 -18.72
C ALA A 330 18.38 25.54 -17.21
N GLN A 331 17.49 26.08 -16.40
CA GLN A 331 17.62 26.11 -14.94
C GLN A 331 17.45 24.70 -14.34
N LEU A 332 16.47 23.92 -14.81
CA LEU A 332 16.27 22.52 -14.41
C LEU A 332 17.43 21.63 -14.83
N GLU A 333 17.99 21.83 -16.03
CA GLU A 333 19.21 21.15 -16.47
C GLU A 333 20.39 21.44 -15.56
N GLN A 334 20.60 22.69 -15.19
CA GLN A 334 21.68 23.09 -14.28
C GLN A 334 21.52 22.42 -12.91
N TRP A 335 20.32 22.44 -12.36
CA TRP A 335 20.01 21.79 -11.09
C TRP A 335 20.24 20.27 -11.16
N LEU A 336 19.75 19.58 -12.21
CA LEU A 336 19.97 18.15 -12.43
C LEU A 336 21.46 17.79 -12.55
N ARG A 337 22.25 18.63 -13.23
CA ARG A 337 23.72 18.48 -13.31
C ARG A 337 24.38 18.57 -11.94
N GLN A 338 23.95 19.49 -11.09
CA GLN A 338 24.46 19.62 -9.72
C GLN A 338 24.11 18.39 -8.88
N GLN A 339 22.87 17.88 -8.98
CA GLN A 339 22.45 16.68 -8.25
C GLN A 339 23.20 15.42 -8.69
N LYS A 340 23.41 15.27 -10.00
CA LYS A 340 24.10 14.12 -10.59
C LYS A 340 25.62 14.18 -10.47
N GLY A 341 26.21 15.37 -10.48
CA GLY A 341 27.65 15.60 -10.60
C GLY A 341 28.20 15.31 -12.01
N ALA A 342 27.34 15.24 -13.05
CA ALA A 342 27.69 14.97 -14.43
C ALA A 342 26.68 15.63 -15.39
N ALA A 343 27.02 15.68 -16.69
CA ALA A 343 26.14 16.26 -17.71
C ALA A 343 24.78 15.56 -17.78
N VAL A 344 23.71 16.37 -17.79
CA VAL A 344 22.32 15.95 -18.02
C VAL A 344 21.75 16.84 -19.10
N THR A 345 20.97 16.27 -20.01
CA THR A 345 20.26 17.01 -21.05
C THR A 345 18.76 16.81 -20.87
N LEU A 346 18.03 17.90 -20.72
CA LEU A 346 16.57 17.93 -20.61
C LEU A 346 16.00 18.42 -21.93
N VAL A 347 15.12 17.67 -22.58
CA VAL A 347 14.60 17.99 -23.92
C VAL A 347 13.09 17.86 -23.95
N THR A 348 12.45 18.87 -24.56
CA THR A 348 11.03 18.82 -24.95
C THR A 348 10.95 18.60 -26.46
N PRO A 349 10.89 17.35 -26.95
CA PRO A 349 10.95 17.05 -28.37
C PRO A 349 9.65 17.41 -29.07
N ARG A 350 9.73 18.08 -30.22
CA ARG A 350 8.55 18.51 -31.00
C ARG A 350 8.31 17.66 -32.26
N ARG A 351 9.26 16.81 -32.66
CA ARG A 351 9.21 15.95 -33.86
C ARG A 351 10.19 14.79 -33.80
N GLY A 352 9.95 13.75 -34.60
CA GLY A 352 10.82 12.58 -34.76
C GLY A 352 10.67 11.57 -33.62
N GLU A 353 11.48 10.51 -33.63
CA GLU A 353 11.39 9.35 -32.72
C GLU A 353 11.27 9.73 -31.23
N LYS A 354 12.00 10.74 -30.78
CA LYS A 354 11.93 11.20 -29.39
C LYS A 354 10.55 11.79 -29.04
N HIS A 355 9.93 12.47 -29.98
CA HIS A 355 8.57 12.99 -29.82
C HIS A 355 7.57 11.85 -29.78
N ASP A 356 7.73 10.83 -30.64
CA ASP A 356 6.84 9.66 -30.67
C ASP A 356 6.88 8.89 -29.34
N LEU A 357 8.06 8.81 -28.71
CA LEU A 357 8.22 8.22 -27.38
C LEU A 357 7.47 9.02 -26.29
N VAL A 358 7.53 10.34 -26.36
CA VAL A 358 6.76 11.20 -25.44
C VAL A 358 5.26 11.06 -25.66
N LEU A 359 4.81 10.99 -26.91
CA LEU A 359 3.40 10.74 -27.23
C LEU A 359 2.94 9.37 -26.73
N LEU A 360 3.78 8.33 -26.84
CA LEU A 360 3.46 7.01 -26.28
C LEU A 360 3.33 7.08 -24.74
N ALA A 361 4.22 7.80 -24.07
CA ALA A 361 4.13 8.00 -22.64
C ALA A 361 2.87 8.81 -22.26
N ALA A 362 2.52 9.84 -23.02
CA ALA A 362 1.29 10.63 -22.80
C ALA A 362 0.03 9.78 -22.96
N LYS A 363 -0.01 8.92 -23.98
CA LYS A 363 -1.12 7.96 -24.16
C LYS A 363 -1.23 7.00 -22.97
N ASN A 364 -0.12 6.48 -22.48
CA ASN A 364 -0.12 5.60 -21.30
C ASN A 364 -0.57 6.33 -20.03
N ALA A 365 -0.19 7.61 -19.86
CA ALA A 365 -0.67 8.45 -18.77
C ALA A 365 -2.20 8.63 -18.84
N HIS A 366 -2.73 8.90 -20.04
CA HIS A 366 -4.16 9.05 -20.28
C HIS A 366 -4.94 7.77 -19.96
N ASP A 367 -4.51 6.64 -20.51
CA ASP A 367 -5.13 5.33 -20.24
C ASP A 367 -5.10 4.97 -18.73
N ALA A 368 -4.05 5.35 -18.03
CA ALA A 368 -3.93 5.12 -16.59
C ALA A 368 -4.89 6.03 -15.80
N LEU A 369 -5.04 7.29 -16.21
CA LEU A 369 -5.99 8.24 -15.62
C LEU A 369 -7.43 7.78 -15.83
N GLU A 370 -7.81 7.40 -17.04
CA GLU A 370 -9.15 6.86 -17.36
C GLU A 370 -9.48 5.62 -16.52
N LYS A 371 -8.55 4.66 -16.44
CA LYS A 371 -8.73 3.46 -15.62
C LYS A 371 -8.90 3.78 -14.13
N ARG A 372 -8.18 4.79 -13.63
CA ARG A 372 -8.33 5.25 -12.26
C ARG A 372 -9.71 5.87 -12.03
N ASN A 373 -10.14 6.77 -12.91
CA ASN A 373 -11.42 7.45 -12.82
C ASN A 373 -12.59 6.46 -12.93
N ALA A 374 -12.52 5.51 -13.87
CA ALA A 374 -13.50 4.43 -13.95
C ALA A 374 -13.57 3.59 -12.67
N ARG A 375 -12.43 3.27 -12.06
CA ARG A 375 -12.40 2.56 -10.76
C ARG A 375 -12.96 3.40 -9.63
N ALA A 376 -12.68 4.71 -9.61
CA ALA A 376 -13.22 5.64 -8.62
C ALA A 376 -14.74 5.75 -8.74
N SER A 377 -15.27 5.91 -9.96
CA SER A 377 -16.71 5.94 -10.23
C SER A 377 -17.40 4.64 -9.81
N VAL A 378 -16.87 3.48 -10.20
CA VAL A 378 -17.40 2.17 -9.77
C VAL A 378 -17.33 2.01 -8.25
N ARG A 379 -16.29 2.54 -7.60
CA ARG A 379 -16.19 2.50 -6.14
C ARG A 379 -17.26 3.39 -5.51
N GLU A 380 -17.43 4.60 -6.01
CA GLU A 380 -18.44 5.55 -5.54
C GLU A 380 -19.86 4.99 -5.70
N GLU A 381 -20.18 4.41 -6.85
CA GLU A 381 -21.45 3.72 -7.06
C GLU A 381 -21.69 2.58 -6.06
N ARG A 382 -20.65 1.80 -5.76
CA ARG A 382 -20.72 0.68 -4.81
C ARG A 382 -20.75 1.10 -3.34
N THR A 383 -20.40 2.32 -3.02
CA THR A 383 -20.28 2.83 -1.65
C THR A 383 -21.31 3.91 -1.37
N VAL A 384 -20.99 5.16 -1.61
CA VAL A 384 -21.89 6.30 -1.33
C VAL A 384 -23.17 6.22 -2.18
N GLY A 385 -23.03 5.91 -3.46
CA GLY A 385 -24.14 5.72 -4.39
C GLY A 385 -25.07 4.58 -3.94
N ALA A 386 -24.50 3.44 -3.53
CA ALA A 386 -25.27 2.32 -2.99
C ALA A 386 -25.99 2.67 -1.68
N ALA A 387 -25.35 3.45 -0.79
CA ALA A 387 -25.99 3.92 0.44
C ALA A 387 -27.13 4.89 0.14
N ALA A 388 -26.97 5.78 -0.84
CA ALA A 388 -28.03 6.69 -1.30
C ALA A 388 -29.22 5.93 -1.92
N ALA A 389 -28.94 4.95 -2.79
CA ALA A 389 -29.95 4.09 -3.39
C ALA A 389 -30.69 3.27 -2.32
N LEU A 390 -29.97 2.73 -1.31
CA LEU A 390 -30.55 2.03 -0.18
C LEU A 390 -31.47 2.94 0.64
N GLY A 391 -31.02 4.15 0.95
CA GLY A 391 -31.84 5.13 1.67
C GLY A 391 -33.16 5.43 0.93
N LYS A 392 -33.08 5.60 -0.40
CA LYS A 392 -34.26 5.80 -1.26
C LYS A 392 -35.18 4.58 -1.29
N ALA A 393 -34.63 3.37 -1.43
CA ALA A 393 -35.39 2.12 -1.47
C ALA A 393 -36.13 1.85 -0.15
N LEU A 394 -35.53 2.22 1.00
CA LEU A 394 -36.12 2.10 2.32
C LEU A 394 -36.99 3.31 2.73
N GLY A 395 -37.11 4.35 1.89
CA GLY A 395 -37.89 5.56 2.20
C GLY A 395 -37.29 6.41 3.32
N LEU A 396 -35.97 6.39 3.51
CA LEU A 396 -35.31 7.17 4.57
C LEU A 396 -35.30 8.68 4.21
N PRO A 397 -35.42 9.58 5.20
CA PRO A 397 -35.42 11.03 4.96
C PRO A 397 -34.06 11.57 4.50
N LYS A 398 -32.99 10.84 4.75
CA LYS A 398 -31.61 11.17 4.34
C LYS A 398 -30.81 9.90 3.99
N THR A 399 -29.77 10.07 3.20
CA THR A 399 -28.82 9.00 2.91
C THR A 399 -28.15 8.50 4.20
N PRO A 400 -28.17 7.19 4.50
CA PRO A 400 -27.54 6.66 5.69
C PRO A 400 -26.02 6.69 5.53
N ARG A 401 -25.33 7.52 6.32
CA ARG A 401 -23.87 7.59 6.36
C ARG A 401 -23.28 6.42 7.14
N ARG A 402 -23.89 6.14 8.32
CA ARG A 402 -23.44 5.08 9.24
C ARG A 402 -24.47 3.95 9.27
N ILE A 403 -24.04 2.76 8.87
CA ILE A 403 -24.86 1.54 8.88
C ILE A 403 -24.21 0.57 9.87
N GLU A 404 -24.99 0.07 10.85
CA GLU A 404 -24.53 -0.98 11.76
C GLU A 404 -25.26 -2.29 11.45
N GLY A 405 -24.49 -3.36 11.20
CA GLY A 405 -25.02 -4.72 10.96
C GLY A 405 -24.80 -5.62 12.17
N TYR A 406 -25.84 -6.33 12.61
CA TYR A 406 -25.81 -7.22 13.75
C TYR A 406 -26.09 -8.66 13.35
N ASP A 407 -25.22 -9.58 13.81
CA ASP A 407 -25.38 -11.03 13.67
C ASP A 407 -25.20 -11.70 15.04
N ILE A 408 -26.10 -12.63 15.34
CA ILE A 408 -26.06 -13.42 16.57
C ILE A 408 -25.74 -14.87 16.20
N SER A 409 -24.72 -15.42 16.82
CA SER A 409 -24.35 -16.80 16.65
C SER A 409 -24.44 -17.55 17.98
N ASN A 410 -25.34 -18.53 18.03
CA ASN A 410 -25.49 -19.46 19.13
C ASN A 410 -24.75 -20.74 18.85
N THR A 411 -23.81 -21.12 19.71
CA THR A 411 -23.12 -22.41 19.62
C THR A 411 -23.59 -23.31 20.74
N GLN A 412 -24.56 -24.19 20.43
CA GLN A 412 -25.00 -25.33 21.27
C GLN A 412 -24.90 -25.08 22.79
N GLY A 413 -25.50 -23.99 23.26
CA GLY A 413 -25.79 -23.81 24.70
C GLY A 413 -24.68 -23.29 25.61
N VAL A 414 -23.46 -23.01 25.13
CA VAL A 414 -22.37 -22.67 26.07
C VAL A 414 -21.87 -21.23 25.99
N LEU A 415 -21.89 -20.59 24.82
CA LEU A 415 -21.44 -19.19 24.67
C LEU A 415 -22.16 -18.53 23.49
N SER A 416 -23.19 -17.73 23.77
CA SER A 416 -23.82 -16.87 22.78
C SER A 416 -23.00 -15.59 22.60
N VAL A 417 -22.66 -15.25 21.37
CA VAL A 417 -21.88 -14.04 21.00
C VAL A 417 -22.60 -13.32 19.89
N ALA A 418 -22.71 -12.00 20.02
CA ALA A 418 -23.15 -11.14 18.94
C ALA A 418 -21.99 -10.33 18.38
N SER A 419 -22.02 -10.07 17.09
CA SER A 419 -21.11 -9.19 16.38
C SER A 419 -21.84 -7.95 15.89
N MET A 420 -21.15 -6.81 15.94
CA MET A 420 -21.56 -5.55 15.34
C MET A 420 -20.48 -5.15 14.34
N VAL A 421 -20.84 -4.99 13.09
CA VAL A 421 -20.01 -4.39 12.06
C VAL A 421 -20.52 -3.01 11.71
N VAL A 422 -19.61 -2.15 11.29
CA VAL A 422 -19.94 -0.75 10.98
C VAL A 422 -19.47 -0.45 9.57
N PHE A 423 -20.36 0.16 8.79
CA PHE A 423 -20.06 0.72 7.49
C PHE A 423 -20.27 2.23 7.53
N ILE A 424 -19.32 2.99 7.06
CA ILE A 424 -19.39 4.44 6.92
C ILE A 424 -19.27 4.79 5.46
N ASP A 425 -20.20 5.57 4.93
CA ASP A 425 -20.26 5.92 3.51
C ASP A 425 -20.19 4.69 2.58
N GLY A 426 -20.82 3.58 3.00
CA GLY A 426 -20.83 2.30 2.27
C GLY A 426 -19.54 1.49 2.34
N GLU A 427 -18.53 1.90 3.12
CA GLU A 427 -17.28 1.16 3.33
C GLU A 427 -17.12 0.60 4.75
N PRO A 428 -16.47 -0.57 4.92
CA PRO A 428 -16.32 -1.22 6.21
C PRO A 428 -15.33 -0.46 7.13
N ALA A 429 -15.82 0.10 8.23
CA ALA A 429 -15.05 0.78 9.27
C ALA A 429 -14.54 -0.21 10.32
N LYS A 430 -13.59 -1.05 10.00
CA LYS A 430 -13.12 -2.18 10.83
C LYS A 430 -12.66 -1.79 12.24
N LYS A 431 -12.21 -0.57 12.46
CA LYS A 431 -11.81 -0.04 13.78
C LYS A 431 -13.00 0.09 14.73
N GLU A 432 -14.20 0.21 14.19
CA GLU A 432 -15.43 0.40 14.94
C GLU A 432 -16.23 -0.88 15.19
N TYR A 433 -15.77 -2.03 14.67
CA TYR A 433 -16.38 -3.33 14.92
C TYR A 433 -16.33 -3.69 16.39
N ARG A 434 -17.43 -4.26 16.91
CA ARG A 434 -17.52 -4.69 18.31
C ARG A 434 -18.03 -6.12 18.40
N ARG A 435 -17.63 -6.78 19.49
CA ARG A 435 -18.10 -8.11 19.88
C ARG A 435 -18.75 -8.02 21.24
N PHE A 436 -19.92 -8.59 21.34
CA PHE A 436 -20.68 -8.60 22.59
C PHE A 436 -20.79 -10.04 23.07
N ARG A 437 -20.31 -10.28 24.27
CA ARG A 437 -20.60 -11.52 24.99
C ARG A 437 -21.96 -11.34 25.66
N ILE A 438 -22.90 -12.27 25.41
CA ILE A 438 -24.19 -12.31 26.07
C ILE A 438 -23.99 -12.73 27.52
N LYS A 439 -24.60 -12.01 28.45
CA LYS A 439 -24.39 -12.18 29.90
C LYS A 439 -25.67 -12.59 30.65
N THR A 440 -26.82 -12.14 30.19
CA THR A 440 -28.09 -12.22 30.93
C THR A 440 -29.05 -13.28 30.38
N VAL A 441 -28.75 -13.82 29.18
CA VAL A 441 -29.62 -14.79 28.51
C VAL A 441 -29.05 -16.20 28.65
N GLU A 442 -29.83 -17.09 29.28
CA GLU A 442 -29.52 -18.51 29.36
C GLU A 442 -30.21 -19.25 28.19
N GLY A 443 -29.40 -20.10 27.50
CA GLY A 443 -29.89 -20.88 26.37
C GLY A 443 -29.83 -20.18 25.01
N ALA A 444 -30.46 -20.79 24.00
CA ALA A 444 -30.50 -20.30 22.63
C ALA A 444 -31.71 -19.38 22.41
N ASN A 445 -31.64 -18.16 22.89
CA ASN A 445 -32.69 -17.18 22.69
C ASN A 445 -32.14 -15.94 21.96
N ASP A 446 -32.24 -15.97 20.61
CA ASP A 446 -31.72 -14.92 19.75
C ASP A 446 -32.39 -13.56 20.00
N PHE A 447 -33.69 -13.53 20.34
CA PHE A 447 -34.43 -12.31 20.60
C PHE A 447 -33.92 -11.57 21.85
N ALA A 448 -33.79 -12.29 22.97
CA ALA A 448 -33.29 -11.73 24.20
C ALA A 448 -31.82 -11.30 24.07
N SER A 449 -31.03 -12.08 23.34
CA SER A 449 -29.61 -11.79 23.04
C SER A 449 -29.46 -10.50 22.22
N LEU A 450 -30.31 -10.30 21.22
CA LEU A 450 -30.32 -9.10 20.40
C LEU A 450 -30.68 -7.87 21.22
N ASN A 451 -31.70 -7.98 22.08
CA ASN A 451 -32.12 -6.89 22.97
C ASN A 451 -31.02 -6.50 23.97
N GLU A 452 -30.30 -7.49 24.55
CA GLU A 452 -29.14 -7.20 25.42
C GLU A 452 -28.05 -6.42 24.66
N VAL A 453 -27.74 -6.80 23.43
CA VAL A 453 -26.67 -6.18 22.64
C VAL A 453 -27.06 -4.75 22.23
N LEU A 454 -28.25 -4.57 21.67
CA LEU A 454 -28.75 -3.25 21.29
C LEU A 454 -28.86 -2.35 22.51
N GLY A 455 -29.41 -2.88 23.61
CA GLY A 455 -29.51 -2.15 24.88
C GLY A 455 -28.16 -1.61 25.32
N ARG A 456 -27.16 -2.45 25.40
CA ARG A 456 -25.80 -2.04 25.81
C ARG A 456 -25.17 -1.03 24.84
N ARG A 457 -25.34 -1.22 23.52
CA ARG A 457 -24.78 -0.33 22.51
C ARG A 457 -25.41 1.06 22.57
N PHE A 458 -26.74 1.12 22.61
CA PHE A 458 -27.44 2.39 22.53
C PHE A 458 -27.43 3.15 23.86
N THR A 459 -27.53 2.47 25.01
CA THR A 459 -27.38 3.12 26.32
C THR A 459 -26.01 3.81 26.43
N HIS A 460 -24.93 3.09 26.11
CA HIS A 460 -23.60 3.70 26.12
C HIS A 460 -23.46 4.82 25.09
N GLY A 461 -24.05 4.68 23.90
CA GLY A 461 -24.01 5.69 22.86
C GLY A 461 -24.73 6.98 23.24
N LEU A 462 -25.92 6.87 23.81
CA LEU A 462 -26.71 8.03 24.27
C LEU A 462 -26.04 8.72 25.45
N GLN A 463 -25.50 7.97 26.41
CA GLN A 463 -24.76 8.52 27.55
C GLN A 463 -23.50 9.29 27.08
N GLU A 464 -22.66 8.66 26.26
CA GLU A 464 -21.45 9.31 25.75
C GLU A 464 -21.77 10.55 24.89
N LYS A 465 -22.90 10.50 24.14
CA LYS A 465 -23.38 11.65 23.37
C LYS A 465 -23.76 12.81 24.27
N ALA A 466 -24.55 12.54 25.32
CA ALA A 466 -24.97 13.56 26.30
C ALA A 466 -23.76 14.16 27.04
N GLU A 467 -22.82 13.32 27.51
CA GLU A 467 -21.60 13.77 28.18
C GLU A 467 -20.75 14.67 27.29
N ARG A 468 -20.64 14.36 26.00
CA ARG A 468 -19.90 15.19 25.02
C ARG A 468 -20.58 16.52 24.74
N GLU A 469 -21.93 16.51 24.64
CA GLU A 469 -22.73 17.73 24.46
C GLU A 469 -22.58 18.66 25.67
N GLU A 470 -22.61 18.11 26.90
CA GLU A 470 -22.37 18.87 28.14
C GLU A 470 -20.97 19.49 28.20
N GLN A 471 -19.98 18.81 27.60
CA GLN A 471 -18.58 19.31 27.50
C GLN A 471 -18.37 20.29 26.33
N GLY A 472 -19.40 20.61 25.55
CA GLY A 472 -19.30 21.46 24.35
C GLY A 472 -18.54 20.82 23.20
N LEU A 473 -18.35 19.49 23.22
CA LEU A 473 -17.68 18.74 22.17
C LEU A 473 -18.70 18.28 21.11
N SER A 474 -18.21 18.04 19.89
CA SER A 474 -19.05 17.44 18.85
C SER A 474 -19.63 16.10 19.33
N PRO A 475 -20.93 15.83 19.14
CA PRO A 475 -21.53 14.54 19.46
C PRO A 475 -20.92 13.39 18.65
N ILE A 476 -20.32 13.68 17.49
CA ILE A 476 -19.58 12.73 16.64
C ILE A 476 -18.11 12.72 17.05
N GLY A 477 -17.49 11.52 17.09
CA GLY A 477 -16.04 11.36 17.37
C GLY A 477 -15.73 10.71 18.72
N GLY A 478 -16.72 10.33 19.52
CA GLY A 478 -16.56 9.44 20.65
C GLY A 478 -16.50 7.97 20.21
N LYS A 479 -16.34 7.09 21.19
CA LYS A 479 -16.22 5.65 20.94
C LYS A 479 -17.54 5.00 20.54
N PHE A 480 -18.66 5.51 21.08
CA PHE A 480 -20.03 5.01 20.89
C PHE A 480 -21.03 6.12 20.58
N SER A 481 -20.66 7.39 20.72
CA SER A 481 -21.56 8.55 20.57
C SER A 481 -22.03 8.78 19.13
N ASP A 482 -21.29 8.28 18.12
CA ASP A 482 -21.72 8.29 16.73
C ASP A 482 -22.76 7.18 16.53
N LEU A 483 -24.06 7.53 16.65
CA LEU A 483 -25.17 6.59 16.49
C LEU A 483 -25.39 6.27 15.00
N PRO A 484 -25.89 5.04 14.68
CA PRO A 484 -26.16 4.68 13.29
C PRO A 484 -27.36 5.45 12.72
N ASP A 485 -27.29 5.74 11.42
CA ASP A 485 -28.45 6.21 10.65
C ASP A 485 -29.35 5.04 10.26
N LEU A 486 -28.79 3.82 10.17
CA LEU A 486 -29.51 2.62 9.76
C LEU A 486 -28.94 1.37 10.46
N VAL A 487 -29.82 0.51 10.94
CA VAL A 487 -29.47 -0.78 11.57
C VAL A 487 -29.97 -1.94 10.72
N LEU A 488 -29.06 -2.87 10.40
CA LEU A 488 -29.37 -4.15 9.75
C LEU A 488 -29.38 -5.27 10.79
N ILE A 489 -30.48 -6.02 10.86
CA ILE A 489 -30.61 -7.24 11.65
C ILE A 489 -30.60 -8.44 10.71
N ASP A 490 -29.64 -9.37 10.89
CA ASP A 490 -29.63 -10.66 10.16
C ASP A 490 -30.71 -11.59 10.74
N GLY A 491 -31.96 -11.30 10.38
CA GLY A 491 -33.11 -12.00 10.94
C GLY A 491 -34.44 -11.61 10.31
N GLY A 492 -35.46 -12.42 10.60
CA GLY A 492 -36.81 -12.23 10.08
C GLY A 492 -37.65 -11.14 10.81
N PRO A 493 -38.89 -10.94 10.38
CA PRO A 493 -39.77 -9.84 10.88
C PRO A 493 -40.02 -9.88 12.39
N GLN A 494 -40.01 -11.05 12.99
CA GLN A 494 -40.19 -11.16 14.45
C GLN A 494 -38.97 -10.59 15.21
N GLN A 495 -37.76 -10.93 14.81
CA GLN A 495 -36.54 -10.39 15.42
C GLN A 495 -36.47 -8.87 15.26
N LEU A 496 -36.85 -8.38 14.08
CA LEU A 496 -36.91 -6.94 13.81
C LEU A 496 -37.88 -6.20 14.72
N ARG A 497 -39.11 -6.72 14.93
CA ARG A 497 -40.09 -6.09 15.81
C ARG A 497 -39.62 -6.01 17.27
N PHE A 498 -39.00 -7.09 17.78
CA PHE A 498 -38.41 -7.09 19.13
C PHE A 498 -37.25 -6.10 19.24
N ALA A 499 -36.39 -6.04 18.27
CA ALA A 499 -35.27 -5.07 18.22
C ALA A 499 -35.77 -3.62 18.19
N ARG A 500 -36.82 -3.33 17.40
CA ARG A 500 -37.44 -2.01 17.31
C ARG A 500 -38.01 -1.58 18.64
N GLN A 501 -38.77 -2.46 19.29
CA GLN A 501 -39.37 -2.15 20.60
C GLN A 501 -38.29 -1.86 21.65
N ALA A 502 -37.21 -2.67 21.67
CA ALA A 502 -36.13 -2.45 22.62
C ALA A 502 -35.44 -1.09 22.44
N LEU A 503 -35.28 -0.60 21.20
CA LEU A 503 -34.72 0.74 20.93
C LEU A 503 -35.67 1.86 21.35
N LEU A 504 -36.96 1.71 21.08
CA LEU A 504 -37.98 2.70 21.49
C LEU A 504 -38.07 2.82 23.01
N ASP A 505 -38.00 1.69 23.73
CA ASP A 505 -38.01 1.67 25.21
C ASP A 505 -36.78 2.41 25.80
N MET A 506 -35.69 2.55 25.06
CA MET A 506 -34.49 3.30 25.43
C MET A 506 -34.48 4.76 24.95
N GLY A 507 -35.55 5.20 24.27
CA GLY A 507 -35.62 6.53 23.68
C GLY A 507 -34.78 6.72 22.42
N ALA A 508 -34.35 5.63 21.76
CA ALA A 508 -33.60 5.67 20.53
C ALA A 508 -34.51 5.36 19.32
N ASP A 509 -34.78 6.38 18.50
CA ASP A 509 -35.50 6.19 17.23
C ASP A 509 -34.54 6.17 16.06
N VAL A 510 -34.15 4.95 15.66
CA VAL A 510 -33.20 4.71 14.56
C VAL A 510 -33.86 3.82 13.52
N ALA A 511 -33.71 4.17 12.25
CA ALA A 511 -34.22 3.35 11.16
C ALA A 511 -33.54 1.96 11.17
N MET A 512 -34.36 0.92 10.96
CA MET A 512 -33.88 -0.45 10.95
C MET A 512 -34.62 -1.32 9.96
N PHE A 513 -33.96 -2.39 9.54
CA PHE A 513 -34.57 -3.43 8.71
C PHE A 513 -34.01 -4.80 9.04
N GLY A 514 -34.81 -5.82 8.77
CA GLY A 514 -34.41 -7.23 8.86
C GLY A 514 -34.17 -7.80 7.46
N LEU A 515 -33.22 -8.72 7.35
CA LEU A 515 -32.92 -9.44 6.11
C LEU A 515 -33.17 -10.94 6.30
N ALA A 516 -34.07 -11.52 5.51
CA ALA A 516 -34.34 -12.96 5.54
C ALA A 516 -33.42 -13.73 4.57
N LYS A 517 -32.78 -14.80 5.06
CA LYS A 517 -31.67 -15.52 4.38
C LYS A 517 -32.03 -16.20 3.06
N LYS A 518 -33.28 -16.64 2.85
CA LYS A 518 -33.61 -17.52 1.71
C LYS A 518 -33.89 -16.78 0.40
N GLN A 519 -34.43 -15.56 0.46
CA GLN A 519 -34.87 -14.79 -0.72
C GLN A 519 -34.34 -13.36 -0.70
N GLU A 520 -33.47 -13.02 0.26
CA GLU A 520 -32.93 -11.66 0.46
C GLU A 520 -34.04 -10.59 0.60
N GLU A 521 -35.17 -10.99 1.20
CA GLU A 521 -36.30 -10.12 1.47
C GLU A 521 -35.99 -9.16 2.61
N ILE A 522 -36.27 -7.89 2.36
CA ILE A 522 -36.06 -6.81 3.33
C ILE A 522 -37.36 -6.53 4.04
N PHE A 523 -37.40 -6.68 5.36
CA PHE A 523 -38.53 -6.37 6.20
C PHE A 523 -38.32 -5.04 6.90
N LEU A 524 -39.35 -4.19 6.90
CA LEU A 524 -39.40 -2.95 7.68
C LEU A 524 -40.32 -3.16 8.91
N PRO A 525 -40.08 -2.44 10.04
CA PRO A 525 -40.89 -2.60 11.26
C PRO A 525 -42.39 -2.30 11.06
N ASP A 526 -42.68 -1.32 10.21
CA ASP A 526 -44.01 -0.75 10.02
C ASP A 526 -44.69 -1.23 8.71
N ARG A 527 -44.12 -2.26 8.07
CA ARG A 527 -44.64 -2.81 6.80
C ARG A 527 -44.75 -4.32 6.89
N GLU A 528 -45.89 -4.86 6.43
CA GLU A 528 -46.13 -6.32 6.41
C GLU A 528 -45.45 -6.98 5.20
N ASP A 529 -45.52 -6.33 4.04
CA ASP A 529 -44.94 -6.86 2.82
C ASP A 529 -43.43 -6.58 2.73
N PRO A 530 -42.61 -7.59 2.38
CA PRO A 530 -41.17 -7.40 2.21
C PRO A 530 -40.87 -6.55 0.98
N ILE A 531 -39.76 -5.85 1.01
CA ILE A 531 -39.15 -5.19 -0.15
C ILE A 531 -38.20 -6.17 -0.81
N CYS A 532 -38.43 -6.46 -2.08
CA CYS A 532 -37.55 -7.26 -2.90
C CYS A 532 -36.78 -6.33 -3.85
N LEU A 533 -35.45 -6.32 -3.72
CA LEU A 533 -34.57 -5.58 -4.63
C LEU A 533 -34.10 -6.49 -5.75
N ASP A 534 -33.81 -5.92 -6.92
CA ASP A 534 -33.20 -6.67 -8.02
C ASP A 534 -31.78 -7.13 -7.60
N HIS A 535 -31.42 -8.36 -7.99
CA HIS A 535 -30.15 -9.00 -7.64
C HIS A 535 -28.89 -8.27 -8.14
N HIS A 536 -29.04 -7.38 -9.11
CA HIS A 536 -27.94 -6.63 -9.70
C HIS A 536 -27.79 -5.19 -9.19
N THR A 537 -28.61 -4.79 -8.20
CA THR A 537 -28.60 -3.41 -7.71
C THR A 537 -27.47 -3.14 -6.70
N PRO A 538 -26.87 -1.94 -6.73
CA PRO A 538 -25.79 -1.57 -5.80
C PRO A 538 -26.23 -1.61 -4.33
N GLU A 539 -27.48 -1.23 -4.04
CA GLU A 539 -28.06 -1.23 -2.70
C GLU A 539 -28.20 -2.64 -2.13
N LEU A 540 -28.62 -3.63 -2.92
CA LEU A 540 -28.66 -5.02 -2.47
C LEU A 540 -27.24 -5.56 -2.22
N HIS A 541 -26.31 -5.27 -3.11
CA HIS A 541 -24.91 -5.63 -2.90
C HIS A 541 -24.29 -4.98 -1.66
N LEU A 542 -24.72 -3.76 -1.29
CA LEU A 542 -24.29 -3.14 -0.03
C LEU A 542 -24.84 -3.90 1.18
N ILE A 543 -26.12 -4.25 1.18
CA ILE A 543 -26.75 -5.05 2.24
C ILE A 543 -26.05 -6.40 2.40
N GLN A 544 -25.81 -7.10 1.29
CA GLN A 544 -25.07 -8.39 1.29
C GLN A 544 -23.69 -8.23 1.90
N ARG A 545 -22.93 -7.19 1.54
CA ARG A 545 -21.60 -6.91 2.12
C ARG A 545 -21.66 -6.67 3.62
N VAL A 546 -22.65 -5.94 4.12
CA VAL A 546 -22.83 -5.70 5.55
C VAL A 546 -23.15 -6.99 6.29
N ARG A 547 -24.10 -7.81 5.77
CA ARG A 547 -24.47 -9.11 6.32
C ARG A 547 -23.29 -10.08 6.33
N ASP A 548 -22.64 -10.28 5.18
CA ASP A 548 -21.56 -11.24 5.04
C ASP A 548 -20.37 -10.88 5.92
N GLU A 549 -20.10 -9.58 6.10
CA GLU A 549 -19.05 -9.11 6.99
C GLU A 549 -19.42 -9.31 8.47
N ALA A 550 -20.69 -9.11 8.87
CA ALA A 550 -21.18 -9.41 10.21
C ALA A 550 -21.01 -10.89 10.52
N HIS A 551 -21.45 -11.74 9.60
CA HIS A 551 -21.33 -13.19 9.73
C HIS A 551 -19.86 -13.65 9.77
N ARG A 552 -19.01 -13.15 8.86
CA ARG A 552 -17.56 -13.42 8.83
C ARG A 552 -16.89 -13.03 10.16
N PHE A 553 -17.23 -11.85 10.69
CA PHE A 553 -16.65 -11.33 11.93
C PHE A 553 -17.07 -12.16 13.14
N CYS A 554 -18.31 -12.65 13.16
CA CYS A 554 -18.85 -13.54 14.18
C CYS A 554 -18.15 -14.92 14.17
N ILE A 555 -18.06 -15.58 13.00
CA ILE A 555 -17.42 -16.89 12.85
C ILE A 555 -15.94 -16.85 13.25
N THR A 556 -15.23 -15.78 12.87
CA THR A 556 -13.80 -15.66 13.20
C THR A 556 -13.58 -15.63 14.72
N HIS A 557 -14.52 -15.05 15.48
CA HIS A 557 -14.46 -15.06 16.93
C HIS A 557 -14.73 -16.45 17.52
N HIS A 558 -15.72 -17.16 17.01
CA HIS A 558 -16.03 -18.52 17.46
C HIS A 558 -14.88 -19.48 17.26
N ARG A 559 -14.19 -19.43 16.11
CA ARG A 559 -12.97 -20.23 15.87
C ARG A 559 -11.88 -19.91 16.90
N GLY A 560 -11.69 -18.63 17.24
CA GLY A 560 -10.73 -18.22 18.28
C GLY A 560 -11.10 -18.70 19.69
N LEU A 561 -12.39 -18.67 20.04
CA LEU A 561 -12.89 -19.17 21.34
C LEU A 561 -12.80 -20.71 21.42
N ARG A 562 -13.20 -21.43 20.35
CA ARG A 562 -13.07 -22.89 20.28
C ARG A 562 -11.61 -23.32 20.39
N GLY A 563 -10.69 -22.64 19.69
CA GLY A 563 -9.26 -22.90 19.80
C GLY A 563 -8.76 -22.71 21.25
N LYS A 564 -9.17 -21.65 21.93
CA LYS A 564 -8.83 -21.40 23.34
C LYS A 564 -9.47 -22.42 24.29
N ALA A 565 -10.73 -22.77 24.08
CA ALA A 565 -11.44 -23.75 24.87
C ALA A 565 -10.87 -25.17 24.69
N SER A 566 -10.53 -25.55 23.45
CA SER A 566 -9.88 -26.83 23.15
C SER A 566 -8.48 -26.94 23.78
N ILE A 567 -7.71 -25.87 23.77
CA ILE A 567 -6.40 -25.80 24.44
C ILE A 567 -6.59 -25.87 25.96
N HIS A 568 -7.62 -25.23 26.49
CA HIS A 568 -7.97 -25.29 27.89
C HIS A 568 -8.27 -26.71 28.36
N SER A 569 -9.14 -27.42 27.67
CA SER A 569 -9.50 -28.80 27.97
C SER A 569 -8.28 -29.75 27.90
N GLN A 570 -7.52 -29.73 26.81
CA GLN A 570 -6.40 -30.66 26.59
C GLN A 570 -5.25 -30.55 27.62
N LEU A 571 -4.95 -29.37 28.12
CA LEU A 571 -3.89 -29.18 29.13
C LEU A 571 -4.38 -29.40 30.56
N GLU A 572 -5.65 -29.11 30.85
CA GLU A 572 -6.23 -29.31 32.18
C GLU A 572 -6.57 -30.78 32.47
N ASP A 573 -6.72 -31.60 31.43
CA ASP A 573 -6.84 -33.06 31.56
C ASP A 573 -5.54 -33.73 32.00
N ILE A 574 -4.40 -33.01 31.98
CA ILE A 574 -3.11 -33.55 32.41
C ILE A 574 -2.99 -33.45 33.95
N PRO A 575 -2.78 -34.57 34.64
CA PRO A 575 -2.64 -34.57 36.11
C PRO A 575 -1.56 -33.60 36.58
N GLY A 576 -1.93 -32.66 37.46
CA GLY A 576 -1.03 -31.66 38.02
C GLY A 576 -0.86 -30.37 37.19
N ILE A 577 -1.55 -30.21 36.08
CA ILE A 577 -1.58 -28.98 35.29
C ILE A 577 -2.89 -28.22 35.53
N GLY A 578 -2.84 -27.31 36.49
CA GLY A 578 -3.95 -26.37 36.73
C GLY A 578 -3.79 -25.05 35.95
N PRO A 579 -4.74 -24.11 36.10
CA PRO A 579 -4.80 -22.86 35.34
C PRO A 579 -3.50 -22.02 35.36
N LYS A 580 -2.82 -21.99 36.50
CA LYS A 580 -1.54 -21.24 36.66
C LYS A 580 -0.41 -21.84 35.81
N ARG A 581 -0.24 -23.18 35.88
CA ARG A 581 0.81 -23.89 35.11
C ARG A 581 0.53 -23.89 33.63
N ARG A 582 -0.75 -24.05 33.22
CA ARG A 582 -1.18 -23.91 31.84
C ARG A 582 -0.80 -22.56 31.26
N LYS A 583 -1.13 -21.46 31.98
CA LYS A 583 -0.79 -20.10 31.55
C LYS A 583 0.72 -19.92 31.41
N ALA A 584 1.49 -20.45 32.33
CA ALA A 584 2.96 -20.38 32.32
C ALA A 584 3.55 -21.14 31.11
N LEU A 585 3.06 -22.35 30.81
CA LEU A 585 3.48 -23.14 29.66
C LEU A 585 3.17 -22.42 28.33
N LEU A 586 1.95 -21.91 28.17
CA LEU A 586 1.55 -21.18 26.96
C LEU A 586 2.31 -19.85 26.78
N THR A 587 2.60 -19.14 27.89
CA THR A 587 3.37 -17.90 27.82
C THR A 587 4.84 -18.18 27.46
N LYS A 588 5.43 -19.27 27.95
CA LYS A 588 6.84 -19.59 27.73
C LYS A 588 7.11 -20.24 26.37
N LEU A 589 6.24 -21.16 25.93
CA LEU A 589 6.43 -21.98 24.73
C LEU A 589 5.57 -21.53 23.53
N GLY A 590 4.58 -20.66 23.74
CA GLY A 590 3.83 -19.97 22.70
C GLY A 590 2.73 -20.77 22.00
N SER A 591 2.85 -22.09 21.85
CA SER A 591 1.86 -22.93 21.15
C SER A 591 1.74 -24.34 21.71
N MET A 592 0.59 -24.99 21.46
CA MET A 592 0.38 -26.39 21.82
C MET A 592 1.37 -27.34 21.12
N LYS A 593 1.75 -27.02 19.89
CA LYS A 593 2.76 -27.80 19.15
C LYS A 593 4.11 -27.75 19.86
N ALA A 594 4.56 -26.55 20.25
CA ALA A 594 5.80 -26.39 20.98
C ALA A 594 5.77 -27.07 22.36
N ILE A 595 4.61 -27.10 23.05
CA ILE A 595 4.45 -27.82 24.32
C ILE A 595 4.56 -29.34 24.12
N ARG A 596 4.05 -29.87 23.03
CA ARG A 596 4.17 -31.31 22.69
C ARG A 596 5.60 -31.70 22.32
N GLU A 597 6.31 -30.86 21.59
CA GLU A 597 7.69 -31.09 21.13
C GLU A 597 8.75 -30.78 22.21
N ALA A 598 8.39 -30.03 23.27
CA ALA A 598 9.30 -29.59 24.31
C ALA A 598 9.86 -30.75 25.16
N THR A 599 11.14 -30.68 25.51
CA THR A 599 11.80 -31.62 26.41
C THR A 599 11.39 -31.37 27.88
N GLU A 600 11.62 -32.34 28.78
CA GLU A 600 11.34 -32.14 30.22
C GLU A 600 12.07 -30.93 30.79
N GLU A 601 13.31 -30.69 30.33
CA GLU A 601 14.12 -29.55 30.78
C GLU A 601 13.53 -28.21 30.33
N GLU A 602 12.97 -28.14 29.13
CA GLU A 602 12.30 -26.94 28.60
C GLU A 602 10.97 -26.67 29.30
N LEU A 603 10.21 -27.71 29.61
CA LEU A 603 8.97 -27.61 30.38
C LEU A 603 9.22 -27.14 31.82
N LEU A 604 10.32 -27.56 32.46
CA LEU A 604 10.73 -27.14 33.81
C LEU A 604 11.12 -25.65 33.87
N LYS A 605 11.53 -25.03 32.76
CA LYS A 605 11.81 -23.59 32.66
C LYS A 605 10.56 -22.71 32.75
N ALA A 606 9.36 -23.28 32.70
CA ALA A 606 8.13 -22.51 32.85
C ALA A 606 7.80 -22.28 34.36
N PRO A 607 7.40 -21.06 34.75
CA PRO A 607 7.12 -20.74 36.15
C PRO A 607 6.09 -21.68 36.80
N GLY A 608 6.44 -22.21 37.98
CA GLY A 608 5.56 -23.10 38.75
C GLY A 608 5.51 -24.56 38.30
N MET A 609 6.27 -24.95 37.26
CA MET A 609 6.43 -26.34 36.87
C MET A 609 7.37 -27.09 37.84
N ASN A 610 7.04 -28.34 38.10
CA ASN A 610 7.89 -29.28 38.84
C ASN A 610 8.10 -30.56 38.01
N GLN A 611 9.01 -31.41 38.45
CA GLN A 611 9.40 -32.60 37.71
C GLN A 611 8.26 -33.58 37.48
N ALA A 612 7.32 -33.70 38.43
CA ALA A 612 6.12 -34.56 38.27
C ALA A 612 5.19 -34.01 37.19
N ALA A 613 4.97 -32.69 37.14
CA ALA A 613 4.14 -32.05 36.15
C ALA A 613 4.77 -32.09 34.74
N ALA A 614 6.09 -31.89 34.62
CA ALA A 614 6.81 -31.97 33.36
C ALA A 614 6.74 -33.39 32.76
N LYS A 615 6.93 -34.43 33.59
CA LYS A 615 6.76 -35.85 33.20
C LYS A 615 5.33 -36.17 32.76
N ALA A 616 4.32 -35.61 33.45
CA ALA A 616 2.92 -35.80 33.08
C ALA A 616 2.61 -35.19 31.68
N VAL A 617 3.15 -33.99 31.38
CA VAL A 617 3.03 -33.35 30.06
C VAL A 617 3.71 -34.19 28.97
N ARG A 618 4.92 -34.71 29.21
CA ARG A 618 5.61 -35.57 28.25
C ARG A 618 4.84 -36.86 27.99
N LYS A 619 4.40 -37.54 29.05
CA LYS A 619 3.58 -38.76 28.94
C LYS A 619 2.29 -38.53 28.13
N TRP A 620 1.67 -37.38 28.33
CA TRP A 620 0.50 -36.97 27.57
C TRP A 620 0.85 -36.69 26.08
N ALA A 621 1.97 -36.00 25.81
CA ALA A 621 2.44 -35.69 24.46
C ALA A 621 2.75 -37.00 23.69
N ASP A 622 3.48 -37.93 24.29
CA ASP A 622 3.85 -39.23 23.71
C ASP A 622 2.60 -40.10 23.42
N ALA A 623 1.54 -39.99 24.24
CA ALA A 623 0.28 -40.66 24.02
C ALA A 623 -0.54 -40.07 22.86
N GLN A 624 -0.33 -38.79 22.51
CA GLN A 624 -0.99 -38.13 21.38
C GLN A 624 -0.27 -38.39 20.03
N GLU A 625 1.02 -38.70 20.05
CA GLU A 625 1.79 -39.07 18.85
C GLU A 625 1.49 -40.53 18.38
N LYS A 626 0.93 -41.33 19.26
CA LYS A 626 0.56 -42.73 18.95
C LYS A 626 -0.88 -42.92 18.47
N LYS A 627 -1.67 -41.84 18.44
CA LYS A 627 -3.02 -41.76 17.87
C LYS A 627 -3.02 -41.05 16.52
#